data_d8f8fa4243ccb64a8e674b908997052e
#
_entry.id   d8f8fa4243ccb64a8e674b908997052e
#
_cell.length_a   1.000
_cell.length_b   1.000
_cell.length_c   1.000
_cell.angle_alpha   90.00
_cell.angle_beta   90.00
_cell.angle_gamma   90.00
#
_symmetry.space_group_name_H-M   'P 1'
#
loop_
_entity.id
_entity.type
_entity.pdbx_description
1 polymer ?
#
loop_
_entity_poly.entity_id
_entity_poly.type
_entity_poly.pdbx_seq_one_letter_code
_entity_poly.pdbx_strand_id
1 'polypeptide(L)'
;MKNENNIELISPIGETCNKVDLKKAMVPICDEKLSPFASYVGDMHKLNKPKKNTTKIEADFLLEKGHIGDIEKAILMTINHLLFATSLQITYYLKKSGYSIESKTVARKLTRLKEKSFVRQIEFVSENSISSYKAYYLGYHGTGLLRALDIKTYSQGYVSEIKTFKIKSILASNQL
;
A
#
# COMPACT_ATOMS: atom_id res chain seq x y z
N MET A 1 -36.48 -9.03 25.03
CA MET A 1 -35.71 -9.98 24.21
C MET A 1 -34.66 -9.18 23.44
N LYS A 2 -33.42 -9.27 23.86
CA LYS A 2 -32.30 -8.57 23.20
C LYS A 2 -31.67 -9.52 22.19
N ASN A 3 -31.79 -9.24 20.91
CA ASN A 3 -31.05 -9.96 19.87
C ASN A 3 -29.59 -9.46 19.90
N GLU A 4 -28.70 -10.23 20.47
CA GLU A 4 -27.29 -10.08 20.33
C GLU A 4 -26.86 -10.73 18.99
N ASN A 5 -26.57 -9.92 17.98
CA ASN A 5 -25.98 -10.40 16.75
C ASN A 5 -24.53 -10.78 17.03
N ASN A 6 -24.32 -12.07 17.36
CA ASN A 6 -22.96 -12.63 17.39
C ASN A 6 -22.49 -12.87 15.94
N ILE A 7 -21.59 -12.06 15.45
CA ILE A 7 -20.88 -12.31 14.19
C ILE A 7 -19.61 -13.08 14.55
N GLU A 8 -19.55 -14.34 14.17
CA GLU A 8 -18.30 -15.12 14.23
C GLU A 8 -17.44 -14.74 13.04
N LEU A 9 -16.30 -14.13 13.33
CA LEU A 9 -15.27 -13.85 12.33
C LEU A 9 -14.28 -15.01 12.31
N ILE A 10 -14.34 -15.79 11.24
CA ILE A 10 -13.39 -16.87 10.98
C ILE A 10 -12.12 -16.26 10.37
N SER A 11 -10.98 -16.45 11.02
CA SER A 11 -9.69 -16.08 10.44
C SER A 11 -9.35 -17.03 9.29
N PRO A 12 -8.59 -16.59 8.27
CA PRO A 12 -8.19 -17.46 7.15
C PRO A 12 -7.28 -18.61 7.56
N ILE A 13 -6.88 -18.71 8.83
CA ILE A 13 -6.04 -19.78 9.39
C ILE A 13 -6.86 -20.80 10.21
N GLY A 14 -8.20 -20.69 10.25
CA GLY A 14 -9.08 -21.66 10.91
C GLY A 14 -9.11 -21.58 12.44
N GLU A 15 -8.52 -20.57 13.08
CA GLU A 15 -8.62 -20.35 14.50
C GLU A 15 -9.77 -19.39 14.82
N THR A 16 -10.68 -19.82 15.70
CA THR A 16 -11.78 -18.98 16.20
C THR A 16 -11.22 -17.88 17.11
N CYS A 17 -11.24 -16.66 16.64
CA CYS A 17 -10.97 -15.50 17.50
C CYS A 17 -12.09 -15.33 18.52
N ASN A 18 -11.73 -15.21 19.79
CA ASN A 18 -12.66 -14.94 20.89
C ASN A 18 -13.48 -13.67 20.62
N LYS A 19 -14.75 -13.71 21.06
CA LYS A 19 -15.75 -12.64 20.90
C LYS A 19 -15.18 -11.26 21.23
N VAL A 20 -15.12 -10.40 20.23
CA VAL A 20 -14.66 -9.01 20.37
C VAL A 20 -15.87 -8.11 20.53
N ASP A 21 -15.87 -7.29 21.57
CA ASP A 21 -16.88 -6.27 21.81
C ASP A 21 -16.74 -5.13 20.77
N LEU A 22 -17.57 -5.15 19.74
CA LEU A 22 -17.56 -4.22 18.60
C LEU A 22 -17.72 -2.75 18.99
N LYS A 23 -18.18 -2.43 20.20
CA LYS A 23 -18.29 -1.05 20.69
C LYS A 23 -16.96 -0.45 21.15
N LYS A 24 -15.94 -1.28 21.40
CA LYS A 24 -14.56 -0.86 21.72
C LYS A 24 -13.58 -0.99 20.56
N ALA A 25 -14.00 -1.59 19.45
CA ALA A 25 -13.13 -1.90 18.32
C ALA A 25 -12.90 -0.70 17.39
N MET A 26 -12.27 0.34 17.87
CA MET A 26 -11.42 1.19 17.02
C MET A 26 -9.99 0.62 16.87
N VAL A 27 -9.77 -0.62 17.29
CA VAL A 27 -8.51 -1.34 17.16
C VAL A 27 -8.66 -2.31 15.99
N PRO A 28 -7.72 -2.33 15.02
CA PRO A 28 -7.77 -3.33 13.95
C PRO A 28 -7.76 -4.73 14.54
N ILE A 29 -8.62 -5.58 14.00
CA ILE A 29 -8.89 -6.98 14.42
C ILE A 29 -7.67 -7.91 14.14
N CYS A 30 -6.52 -7.38 13.83
CA CYS A 30 -5.28 -8.14 13.81
C CYS A 30 -4.71 -8.17 15.21
N ASP A 31 -4.53 -9.37 15.76
CA ASP A 31 -3.71 -9.58 16.94
C ASP A 31 -2.39 -8.83 16.72
N GLU A 32 -2.11 -7.86 17.60
CA GLU A 32 -0.90 -7.03 17.49
C GLU A 32 0.36 -7.88 17.39
N LYS A 33 0.34 -9.10 17.93
CA LYS A 33 1.46 -10.04 17.86
C LYS A 33 1.65 -10.69 16.49
N LEU A 34 0.62 -10.73 15.64
CA LEU A 34 0.67 -11.38 14.33
C LEU A 34 0.98 -10.41 13.20
N SER A 35 0.76 -9.11 13.39
CA SER A 35 1.10 -8.11 12.38
C SER A 35 2.54 -7.66 12.50
N PRO A 36 3.39 -7.85 11.46
CA PRO A 36 4.75 -7.33 11.48
C PRO A 36 4.81 -5.80 11.58
N PHE A 37 3.67 -5.11 11.48
CA PHE A 37 3.57 -3.65 11.60
C PHE A 37 3.22 -3.19 13.01
N ALA A 38 2.78 -4.09 13.91
CA ALA A 38 2.33 -3.75 15.25
C ALA A 38 3.45 -3.24 16.15
N SER A 39 4.64 -3.84 16.03
CA SER A 39 5.81 -3.53 16.87
C SER A 39 6.58 -2.27 16.48
N TYR A 40 6.19 -1.59 15.39
CA TYR A 40 6.86 -0.37 14.96
C TYR A 40 6.25 0.87 15.60
N VAL A 41 6.90 1.37 16.62
CA VAL A 41 6.62 2.65 17.28
C VAL A 41 7.61 3.66 16.72
N GLY A 42 7.47 4.06 15.49
CA GLY A 42 8.43 4.97 14.89
C GLY A 42 7.78 6.13 14.17
N ASP A 43 8.52 7.21 14.01
CA ASP A 43 8.11 8.36 13.25
C ASP A 43 8.13 8.08 11.74
N MET A 44 7.11 8.61 11.07
CA MET A 44 6.98 8.51 9.64
C MET A 44 7.80 9.61 8.97
N HIS A 45 8.91 9.25 8.33
CA HIS A 45 9.63 10.17 7.47
C HIS A 45 9.00 10.20 6.08
N LYS A 46 8.25 11.27 5.78
CA LYS A 46 7.76 11.53 4.41
C LYS A 46 8.90 11.98 3.53
N LEU A 47 9.44 11.06 2.75
CA LEU A 47 10.45 11.38 1.75
C LEU A 47 9.76 11.96 0.49
N ASN A 48 10.19 13.18 0.14
CA ASN A 48 9.92 13.92 -1.09
C ASN A 48 8.73 14.88 -1.12
N LYS A 49 9.06 16.15 -1.43
CA LYS A 49 8.10 17.20 -1.78
C LYS A 49 7.35 16.84 -3.07
N PRO A 50 6.08 17.27 -3.18
CA PRO A 50 5.30 17.03 -4.39
C PRO A 50 5.95 17.71 -5.61
N LYS A 51 6.17 16.93 -6.66
CA LYS A 51 6.45 17.47 -7.99
C LYS A 51 5.12 17.70 -8.72
N LYS A 52 5.15 18.54 -9.74
CA LYS A 52 4.02 18.88 -10.60
C LYS A 52 3.27 17.62 -11.09
N ASN A 53 1.94 17.72 -11.19
CA ASN A 53 1.12 16.64 -11.75
C ASN A 53 1.51 16.36 -13.20
N THR A 54 1.52 15.08 -13.58
CA THR A 54 1.70 14.66 -14.97
C THR A 54 0.45 15.02 -15.76
N THR A 55 0.62 15.68 -16.87
CA THR A 55 -0.45 15.94 -17.84
C THR A 55 -0.77 14.66 -18.62
N LYS A 56 -1.93 14.61 -19.30
CA LYS A 56 -2.30 13.50 -20.18
C LYS A 56 -1.27 13.30 -21.28
N ILE A 57 -0.81 14.39 -21.91
CA ILE A 57 0.20 14.36 -22.97
C ILE A 57 1.53 13.74 -22.48
N GLU A 58 1.99 14.12 -21.28
CA GLU A 58 3.19 13.52 -20.68
C GLU A 58 3.00 12.04 -20.37
N ALA A 59 1.80 11.64 -19.93
CA ALA A 59 1.47 10.24 -19.65
C ALA A 59 1.48 9.40 -20.93
N ASP A 60 0.85 9.90 -22.00
CA ASP A 60 0.82 9.24 -23.32
C ASP A 60 2.24 9.09 -23.87
N PHE A 61 3.06 10.15 -23.80
CA PHE A 61 4.46 10.09 -24.20
C PHE A 61 5.28 9.03 -23.43
N LEU A 62 5.06 8.91 -22.12
CA LEU A 62 5.77 7.92 -21.28
C LEU A 62 5.38 6.48 -21.65
N LEU A 63 4.12 6.27 -22.04
CA LEU A 63 3.62 4.96 -22.52
C LEU A 63 4.19 4.63 -23.91
N GLU A 64 4.10 5.55 -24.86
CA GLU A 64 4.58 5.35 -26.23
C GLU A 64 6.09 5.10 -26.31
N LYS A 65 6.87 5.78 -25.48
CA LYS A 65 8.32 5.58 -25.41
C LYS A 65 8.75 4.34 -24.64
N GLY A 66 7.80 3.52 -24.15
CA GLY A 66 8.10 2.30 -23.40
C GLY A 66 8.81 2.54 -22.06
N HIS A 67 8.72 3.75 -21.51
CA HIS A 67 9.30 4.07 -20.21
C HIS A 67 8.57 3.38 -19.05
N ILE A 68 7.32 2.98 -19.29
CA ILE A 68 6.47 2.23 -18.37
C ILE A 68 5.97 0.98 -19.10
N GLY A 69 6.49 -0.17 -18.73
CA GLY A 69 6.05 -1.46 -19.26
C GLY A 69 4.85 -2.02 -18.50
N ASP A 70 4.36 -3.18 -18.94
CA ASP A 70 3.16 -3.80 -18.36
C ASP A 70 3.32 -4.14 -16.89
N ILE A 71 4.50 -4.60 -16.47
CA ILE A 71 4.78 -4.91 -15.07
C ILE A 71 4.77 -3.62 -14.21
N GLU A 72 5.37 -2.54 -14.66
CA GLU A 72 5.33 -1.24 -13.98
C GLU A 72 3.90 -0.72 -13.86
N LYS A 73 3.10 -0.86 -14.92
CA LYS A 73 1.68 -0.52 -14.91
C LYS A 73 0.91 -1.36 -13.90
N ALA A 74 1.13 -2.68 -13.88
CA ALA A 74 0.52 -3.58 -12.91
C ALA A 74 0.92 -3.26 -11.47
N ILE A 75 2.18 -2.87 -11.21
CA ILE A 75 2.63 -2.38 -9.90
C ILE A 75 1.84 -1.13 -9.49
N LEU A 76 1.70 -0.15 -10.38
CA LEU A 76 0.97 1.09 -10.09
C LEU A 76 -0.51 0.83 -9.82
N MET A 77 -1.14 -0.06 -10.61
CA MET A 77 -2.54 -0.48 -10.39
C MET A 77 -2.71 -1.19 -9.04
N THR A 78 -1.78 -2.07 -8.68
CA THR A 78 -1.79 -2.76 -7.38
C THR A 78 -1.67 -1.76 -6.23
N ILE A 79 -0.74 -0.79 -6.32
CA ILE A 79 -0.59 0.26 -5.30
C ILE A 79 -1.86 1.13 -5.22
N ASN A 80 -2.49 1.45 -6.35
CA ASN A 80 -3.74 2.20 -6.37
C ASN A 80 -4.86 1.44 -5.64
N HIS A 81 -4.95 0.14 -5.85
CA HIS A 81 -5.94 -0.72 -5.19
C HIS A 81 -5.71 -0.82 -3.68
N LEU A 82 -4.47 -1.04 -3.26
CA LEU A 82 -4.08 -1.25 -1.86
C LEU A 82 -3.90 0.07 -1.08
N LEU A 83 -3.82 1.20 -1.75
CA LEU A 83 -3.54 2.55 -1.26
C LEU A 83 -2.11 2.69 -0.69
N PHE A 84 -1.71 1.82 0.23
CA PHE A 84 -0.35 1.66 0.75
C PHE A 84 0.01 0.18 0.72
N ALA A 85 1.22 -0.14 0.27
CA ALA A 85 1.68 -1.52 0.23
C ALA A 85 3.20 -1.62 0.39
N THR A 86 3.65 -2.70 1.00
CA THR A 86 5.07 -3.09 1.00
C THR A 86 5.43 -3.78 -0.32
N SER A 87 6.73 -3.89 -0.61
CA SER A 87 7.19 -4.63 -1.80
C SER A 87 6.74 -6.10 -1.81
N LEU A 88 6.65 -6.72 -0.63
CA LEU A 88 6.19 -8.10 -0.48
C LEU A 88 4.69 -8.23 -0.78
N GLN A 89 3.87 -7.33 -0.27
CA GLN A 89 2.43 -7.29 -0.57
C GLN A 89 2.19 -7.08 -2.07
N ILE A 90 2.89 -6.13 -2.69
CA ILE A 90 2.80 -5.91 -4.14
C ILE A 90 3.18 -7.18 -4.89
N THR A 91 4.28 -7.84 -4.51
CA THR A 91 4.72 -9.09 -5.15
C THR A 91 3.66 -10.18 -5.03
N TYR A 92 3.06 -10.33 -3.85
CA TYR A 92 2.02 -11.31 -3.60
C TYR A 92 0.80 -11.08 -4.51
N TYR A 93 0.31 -9.83 -4.58
CA TYR A 93 -0.83 -9.47 -5.43
C TYR A 93 -0.54 -9.68 -6.92
N LEU A 94 0.64 -9.33 -7.38
CA LEU A 94 1.05 -9.57 -8.77
C LEU A 94 1.06 -11.07 -9.09
N LYS A 95 1.60 -11.90 -8.20
CA LYS A 95 1.58 -13.36 -8.38
C LYS A 95 0.15 -13.91 -8.41
N LYS A 96 -0.71 -13.45 -7.51
CA LYS A 96 -2.14 -13.82 -7.48
C LYS A 96 -2.87 -13.40 -8.77
N SER A 97 -2.43 -12.31 -9.41
CA SER A 97 -2.93 -11.83 -10.70
C SER A 97 -2.27 -12.51 -11.92
N GLY A 98 -1.49 -13.57 -11.71
CA GLY A 98 -0.89 -14.37 -12.79
C GLY A 98 0.49 -13.90 -13.28
N TYR A 99 1.08 -12.88 -12.66
CA TYR A 99 2.44 -12.46 -13.04
C TYR A 99 3.49 -13.36 -12.39
N SER A 100 4.38 -13.94 -13.21
CA SER A 100 5.56 -14.64 -12.71
C SER A 100 6.67 -13.64 -12.41
N ILE A 101 6.73 -13.14 -11.18
CA ILE A 101 7.68 -12.11 -10.78
C ILE A 101 8.25 -12.37 -9.39
N GLU A 102 9.54 -12.09 -9.21
CA GLU A 102 10.25 -12.19 -7.94
C GLU A 102 10.21 -10.87 -7.15
N SER A 103 10.21 -10.98 -5.82
CA SER A 103 10.24 -9.82 -4.90
C SER A 103 11.42 -8.88 -5.17
N LYS A 104 12.60 -9.43 -5.50
CA LYS A 104 13.80 -8.66 -5.84
C LYS A 104 13.59 -7.80 -7.10
N THR A 105 12.89 -8.33 -8.09
CA THR A 105 12.55 -7.60 -9.31
C THR A 105 11.55 -6.49 -9.03
N VAL A 106 10.51 -6.78 -8.22
CA VAL A 106 9.55 -5.76 -7.79
C VAL A 106 10.24 -4.64 -7.03
N ALA A 107 11.12 -4.95 -6.08
CA ALA A 107 11.86 -3.94 -5.32
C ALA A 107 12.71 -3.04 -6.22
N ARG A 108 13.42 -3.61 -7.21
CA ARG A 108 14.20 -2.86 -8.19
C ARG A 108 13.32 -1.94 -9.06
N LYS A 109 12.16 -2.42 -9.49
CA LYS A 109 11.21 -1.59 -10.26
C LYS A 109 10.61 -0.47 -9.41
N LEU A 110 10.28 -0.72 -8.14
CA LEU A 110 9.82 0.30 -7.21
C LEU A 110 10.87 1.41 -6.99
N THR A 111 12.16 1.07 -6.92
CA THR A 111 13.23 2.06 -6.83
C THR A 111 13.22 2.98 -8.06
N ARG A 112 13.15 2.43 -9.27
CA ARG A 112 13.08 3.21 -10.51
C ARG A 112 11.82 4.07 -10.60
N LEU A 113 10.67 3.52 -10.22
CA LEU A 113 9.40 4.25 -10.19
C LEU A 113 9.42 5.40 -9.16
N LYS A 114 10.10 5.20 -8.03
CA LYS A 114 10.31 6.24 -7.03
C LYS A 114 11.17 7.38 -7.57
N GLU A 115 12.30 7.09 -8.20
CA GLU A 115 13.19 8.08 -8.81
C GLU A 115 12.45 8.97 -9.82
N LYS A 116 11.54 8.37 -10.59
CA LYS A 116 10.70 9.05 -11.57
C LYS A 116 9.42 9.65 -10.99
N SER A 117 9.23 9.63 -9.67
CA SER A 117 8.04 10.16 -8.96
C SER A 117 6.70 9.49 -9.32
N PHE A 118 6.70 8.28 -9.87
CA PHE A 118 5.50 7.47 -10.08
C PHE A 118 4.98 6.88 -8.77
N VAL A 119 5.89 6.52 -7.87
CA VAL A 119 5.56 6.09 -6.52
C VAL A 119 6.31 6.94 -5.49
N ARG A 120 5.76 6.99 -4.29
CA ARG A 120 6.41 7.56 -3.12
C ARG A 120 6.64 6.48 -2.09
N GLN A 121 7.63 6.70 -1.25
CA GLN A 121 8.03 5.79 -0.19
C GLN A 121 7.80 6.45 1.16
N ILE A 122 7.32 5.67 2.11
CA ILE A 122 7.33 5.96 3.53
C ILE A 122 8.23 4.94 4.17
N GLU A 123 9.09 5.39 5.07
CA GLU A 123 9.94 4.51 5.85
C GLU A 123 9.51 4.57 7.31
N PHE A 124 9.24 3.41 7.88
CA PHE A 124 8.93 3.23 9.28
C PHE A 124 10.18 2.70 9.97
N VAL A 125 10.70 3.50 10.89
CA VAL A 125 11.89 3.15 11.67
C VAL A 125 11.45 2.85 13.09
N SER A 126 11.95 1.77 13.67
CA SER A 126 11.71 1.45 15.07
C SER A 126 12.79 2.11 15.95
N GLU A 127 12.37 2.75 17.04
CA GLU A 127 13.30 3.37 18.01
C GLU A 127 14.30 2.36 18.61
N ASN A 128 13.88 1.11 18.74
CA ASN A 128 14.65 0.05 19.42
C ASN A 128 15.22 -1.01 18.48
N SER A 129 15.08 -0.88 17.18
CA SER A 129 15.55 -1.89 16.24
C SER A 129 16.31 -1.28 15.07
N ILE A 130 17.32 -2.02 14.62
CA ILE A 130 18.08 -1.74 13.41
C ILE A 130 17.21 -1.95 12.15
N SER A 131 15.99 -2.44 12.31
CA SER A 131 15.10 -2.78 11.20
C SER A 131 14.17 -1.62 10.87
N SER A 132 14.05 -1.32 9.58
CA SER A 132 13.03 -0.44 9.02
C SER A 132 12.22 -1.20 7.96
N TYR A 133 10.96 -0.82 7.78
CA TYR A 133 10.23 -1.30 6.63
C TYR A 133 9.72 -0.14 5.77
N LYS A 134 9.56 -0.42 4.47
CA LYS A 134 9.18 0.56 3.46
C LYS A 134 7.80 0.25 2.93
N ALA A 135 6.92 1.26 2.97
CA ALA A 135 5.63 1.23 2.31
C ALA A 135 5.63 2.20 1.12
N TYR A 136 4.90 1.83 0.09
CA TYR A 136 4.81 2.59 -1.15
C TYR A 136 3.37 3.03 -1.39
N TYR A 137 3.21 4.20 -1.98
CA TYR A 137 1.92 4.74 -2.43
C TYR A 137 2.12 5.51 -3.74
N LEU A 138 1.02 5.80 -4.46
CA LEU A 138 1.12 6.51 -5.73
C LEU A 138 1.72 7.91 -5.56
N GLY A 139 2.66 8.23 -6.43
CA GLY A 139 3.17 9.58 -6.61
C GLY A 139 2.34 10.37 -7.63
N TYR A 140 2.72 11.63 -7.85
CA TYR A 140 1.99 12.50 -8.79
C TYR A 140 1.97 11.95 -10.22
N HIS A 141 3.11 11.47 -10.72
CA HIS A 141 3.20 10.90 -12.07
C HIS A 141 2.42 9.59 -12.17
N GLY A 142 2.45 8.74 -11.13
CA GLY A 142 1.65 7.51 -11.09
C GLY A 142 0.16 7.78 -11.11
N THR A 143 -0.30 8.75 -10.30
CA THR A 143 -1.71 9.17 -10.28
C THR A 143 -2.13 9.74 -11.64
N GLY A 144 -1.31 10.60 -12.23
CA GLY A 144 -1.56 11.19 -13.54
C GLY A 144 -1.64 10.14 -14.65
N LEU A 145 -0.69 9.20 -14.66
CA LEU A 145 -0.66 8.10 -15.62
C LEU A 145 -1.93 7.22 -15.55
N LEU A 146 -2.30 6.80 -14.32
CA LEU A 146 -3.50 5.96 -14.16
C LEU A 146 -4.78 6.68 -14.56
N ARG A 147 -4.88 7.98 -14.28
CA ARG A 147 -6.02 8.81 -14.75
C ARG A 147 -6.04 8.96 -16.26
N ALA A 148 -4.89 9.08 -16.92
CA ALA A 148 -4.82 9.11 -18.38
C ALA A 148 -5.27 7.78 -19.01
N LEU A 149 -5.18 6.67 -18.25
CA LEU A 149 -5.73 5.35 -18.60
C LEU A 149 -7.18 5.14 -18.12
N ASP A 150 -7.90 6.22 -17.75
CA ASP A 150 -9.26 6.20 -17.22
C ASP A 150 -9.44 5.37 -15.94
N ILE A 151 -8.35 5.15 -15.18
CA ILE A 151 -8.38 4.45 -13.92
C ILE A 151 -8.63 5.44 -12.78
N LYS A 152 -9.68 5.21 -11.99
CA LYS A 152 -10.01 6.03 -10.82
C LYS A 152 -8.91 5.93 -9.77
N THR A 153 -8.43 7.07 -9.30
CA THR A 153 -7.37 7.17 -8.28
C THR A 153 -7.79 8.07 -7.12
N TYR A 154 -7.18 7.86 -5.97
CA TYR A 154 -7.31 8.80 -4.85
C TYR A 154 -6.59 10.10 -5.14
N SER A 155 -7.06 11.21 -4.54
CA SER A 155 -6.36 12.48 -4.63
C SER A 155 -5.07 12.44 -3.80
N GLN A 156 -4.04 13.13 -4.26
CA GLN A 156 -2.77 13.22 -3.54
C GLN A 156 -2.93 13.94 -2.20
N GLY A 157 -3.84 14.93 -2.13
CA GLY A 157 -4.19 15.61 -0.87
C GLY A 157 -4.73 14.61 0.15
N TYR A 158 -5.74 13.83 -0.22
CA TYR A 158 -6.29 12.79 0.65
C TYR A 158 -5.20 11.83 1.17
N VAL A 159 -4.36 11.30 0.27
CA VAL A 159 -3.32 10.34 0.65
C VAL A 159 -2.29 10.96 1.59
N SER A 160 -1.94 12.24 1.38
CA SER A 160 -0.95 12.94 2.23
C SER A 160 -1.46 13.27 3.63
N GLU A 161 -2.78 13.33 3.83
CA GLU A 161 -3.42 13.62 5.11
C GLU A 161 -3.64 12.37 5.99
N ILE A 162 -3.46 11.18 5.41
CA ILE A 162 -3.64 9.93 6.15
C ILE A 162 -2.59 9.84 7.27
N LYS A 163 -3.07 9.69 8.50
CA LYS A 163 -2.22 9.57 9.69
C LYS A 163 -1.49 8.23 9.74
N THR A 164 -0.34 8.21 10.37
CA THR A 164 0.56 7.04 10.49
C THR A 164 -0.16 5.79 10.99
N PHE A 165 -0.97 5.89 12.05
CA PHE A 165 -1.69 4.73 12.59
C PHE A 165 -2.66 4.13 11.57
N LYS A 166 -3.34 4.96 10.76
CA LYS A 166 -4.25 4.49 9.72
C LYS A 166 -3.50 3.82 8.56
N ILE A 167 -2.29 4.30 8.24
CA ILE A 167 -1.42 3.65 7.25
C ILE A 167 -1.04 2.25 7.73
N LYS A 168 -0.66 2.09 9.01
CA LYS A 168 -0.37 0.78 9.60
C LYS A 168 -1.58 -0.16 9.54
N SER A 169 -2.78 0.34 9.86
CA SER A 169 -4.02 -0.44 9.72
C SER A 169 -4.27 -0.90 8.30
N ILE A 170 -4.07 -0.03 7.30
CA ILE A 170 -4.21 -0.38 5.89
C ILE A 170 -3.20 -1.45 5.49
N LEU A 171 -1.93 -1.31 5.89
CA LEU A 171 -0.90 -2.31 5.63
C LEU A 171 -1.23 -3.66 6.27
N ALA A 172 -1.76 -3.65 7.49
CA ALA A 172 -2.20 -4.88 8.16
C ALA A 172 -3.39 -5.53 7.44
N SER A 173 -4.38 -4.74 7.02
CA SER A 173 -5.54 -5.24 6.24
C SER A 173 -5.15 -5.81 4.88
N ASN A 174 -4.04 -5.36 4.31
CA ASN A 174 -3.49 -5.87 3.05
C ASN A 174 -2.65 -7.14 3.22
N GLN A 175 -2.52 -7.66 4.44
CA GLN A 175 -1.94 -8.97 4.72
C GLN A 175 -3.01 -10.04 4.49
N LEU A 176 -2.89 -10.77 3.43
CA LEU A 176 -3.74 -11.90 3.08
C LEU A 176 -2.99 -13.20 3.24
#